data_23369f971b4cb26956762d8ac9e6cf7b
#
_entry.id   23369f971b4cb26956762d8ac9e6cf7b
#
_cell.length_a   1.000
_cell.length_b   1.000
_cell.length_c   1.000
_cell.angle_alpha   90.00
_cell.angle_beta   90.00
_cell.angle_gamma   90.00
#
_symmetry.space_group_name_H-M   'P 1'
#
loop_
_entity.id
_entity.type
_entity.pdbx_description
1 polymer ?
#
loop_
_entity_poly.entity_id
_entity_poly.type
_entity_poly.pdbx_seq_one_letter_code
_entity_poly.pdbx_strand_id
1 'polypeptide(L)'
;MGHTLLCKLEFILVLYSLLHSGHTQDAVLTFEPKWSTFFMGEYLTFKCDMKEGRTDDWKYTLKMSDWTPYSDVTQQDFKINLLDKSHSGDYQCCGLRKGSYYKKCSNRVSIRVSDRARATLTAATTTVSVGDRETLICSVGKSAGWKYEWFRRTSHTSEDTINDGLNGNIRVSQGGIYRCRGFRGEPAVYSDKSDEVTIQITFSNKVSVTQKPSWSQIFRGERITLTCEVQGGEGVQWEYEWRTPQSQTFRTNQKDWTITASISGDYSCKSRPTDDSYSATKWSKALRLSVLGKLIFCFLNMFLQTQQNICVYKNE
;
A
#
# COMPACT_ATOMS: atom_id res chain seq x y z
N MET A 1 -13.60 -57.54 -65.42
CA MET A 1 -12.39 -57.45 -64.55
C MET A 1 -11.76 -56.02 -64.45
N GLY A 2 -12.36 -55.01 -65.09
CA GLY A 2 -11.82 -53.66 -65.07
C GLY A 2 -12.20 -52.77 -63.87
N HIS A 3 -13.33 -52.94 -63.29
CA HIS A 3 -13.88 -52.10 -62.22
C HIS A 3 -13.12 -52.20 -60.83
N THR A 4 -12.67 -53.39 -60.55
CA THR A 4 -11.91 -53.63 -59.27
C THR A 4 -10.49 -53.08 -59.25
N LEU A 5 -9.86 -52.90 -60.42
CA LEU A 5 -8.53 -52.36 -60.57
C LEU A 5 -8.55 -50.83 -60.42
N LEU A 6 -9.54 -50.14 -61.04
CA LEU A 6 -9.75 -48.71 -60.90
C LEU A 6 -10.02 -48.30 -59.47
N CYS A 7 -10.89 -48.98 -58.76
CA CYS A 7 -11.24 -48.71 -57.37
C CYS A 7 -10.04 -48.88 -56.40
N LYS A 8 -9.13 -49.83 -56.70
CA LYS A 8 -7.89 -49.98 -55.93
C LYS A 8 -6.89 -48.88 -56.21
N LEU A 9 -6.83 -48.36 -57.45
CA LEU A 9 -5.93 -47.24 -57.83
C LEU A 9 -6.40 -45.94 -57.17
N GLU A 10 -7.69 -45.65 -57.15
CA GLU A 10 -8.25 -44.48 -56.50
C GLU A 10 -8.04 -44.56 -54.98
N PHE A 11 -8.21 -45.73 -54.37
CA PHE A 11 -7.95 -45.91 -52.95
C PHE A 11 -6.47 -45.73 -52.60
N ILE A 12 -5.54 -46.17 -53.45
CA ILE A 12 -4.10 -45.96 -53.26
C ILE A 12 -3.72 -44.50 -53.49
N LEU A 13 -4.34 -43.79 -54.44
CA LEU A 13 -4.12 -42.37 -54.66
C LEU A 13 -4.68 -41.52 -53.48
N VAL A 14 -5.83 -41.87 -52.94
CA VAL A 14 -6.39 -41.21 -51.76
C VAL A 14 -5.56 -41.49 -50.55
N LEU A 15 -5.09 -42.76 -50.35
CA LEU A 15 -4.14 -43.08 -49.26
C LEU A 15 -2.81 -42.36 -49.44
N TYR A 16 -2.32 -42.25 -50.66
CA TYR A 16 -1.08 -41.52 -50.96
C TYR A 16 -1.23 -40.02 -50.71
N SER A 17 -2.37 -39.43 -51.06
CA SER A 17 -2.68 -38.01 -50.73
C SER A 17 -2.88 -37.80 -49.23
N LEU A 18 -3.48 -38.74 -48.53
CA LEU A 18 -3.63 -38.69 -47.06
C LEU A 18 -2.29 -38.90 -46.32
N LEU A 19 -1.42 -39.75 -46.87
CA LEU A 19 -0.08 -39.98 -46.31
C LEU A 19 0.90 -38.85 -46.67
N HIS A 20 0.66 -38.09 -47.78
CA HIS A 20 1.49 -36.96 -48.19
C HIS A 20 0.91 -35.59 -47.80
N SER A 21 -0.29 -35.55 -47.21
CA SER A 21 -0.68 -34.41 -46.40
C SER A 21 0.12 -34.43 -45.09
N GLY A 22 1.44 -34.44 -45.22
CA GLY A 22 2.32 -34.15 -44.11
C GLY A 22 1.81 -32.82 -43.53
N HIS A 23 1.21 -32.86 -42.36
CA HIS A 23 0.98 -31.64 -41.57
C HIS A 23 2.32 -30.92 -41.50
N THR A 24 2.57 -30.01 -42.45
CA THR A 24 3.63 -29.04 -42.27
C THR A 24 3.24 -28.26 -41.04
N GLN A 25 3.85 -28.60 -39.93
CA GLN A 25 3.60 -27.94 -38.67
C GLN A 25 3.86 -26.45 -38.88
N ASP A 26 2.85 -25.61 -38.70
CA ASP A 26 2.98 -24.17 -38.93
C ASP A 26 4.09 -23.57 -38.09
N ALA A 27 4.76 -22.55 -38.61
CA ALA A 27 5.71 -21.78 -37.83
C ALA A 27 4.98 -21.13 -36.63
N VAL A 28 5.68 -21.01 -35.50
CA VAL A 28 5.08 -20.51 -34.25
C VAL A 28 5.88 -19.34 -33.74
N LEU A 29 5.19 -18.21 -33.52
CA LEU A 29 5.72 -17.07 -32.77
C LEU A 29 5.29 -17.18 -31.32
N THR A 30 6.26 -17.14 -30.42
CA THR A 30 6.04 -17.04 -28.98
C THR A 30 6.81 -15.84 -28.43
N PHE A 31 6.52 -15.45 -27.21
CA PHE A 31 7.25 -14.38 -26.53
C PHE A 31 7.48 -14.71 -25.06
N GLU A 32 8.51 -14.11 -24.49
CA GLU A 32 8.86 -14.21 -23.09
C GLU A 32 9.28 -12.84 -22.56
N PRO A 33 8.87 -12.51 -21.30
CA PRO A 33 8.02 -13.25 -20.39
C PRO A 33 6.55 -13.29 -20.84
N LYS A 34 5.80 -14.31 -20.45
CA LYS A 34 4.38 -14.48 -20.84
C LYS A 34 3.44 -13.64 -19.97
N TRP A 35 3.59 -12.33 -20.08
CA TRP A 35 2.70 -11.40 -19.38
C TRP A 35 1.52 -11.00 -20.28
N SER A 36 0.34 -10.85 -19.66
CA SER A 36 -0.87 -10.43 -20.38
C SER A 36 -0.84 -8.94 -20.78
N THR A 37 -0.05 -8.15 -20.08
CA THR A 37 0.15 -6.72 -20.31
C THR A 37 1.56 -6.35 -19.95
N PHE A 38 2.20 -5.61 -20.83
CA PHE A 38 3.50 -4.99 -20.61
C PHE A 38 3.33 -3.52 -20.22
N PHE A 39 4.34 -2.97 -19.55
CA PHE A 39 4.41 -1.57 -19.18
C PHE A 39 5.65 -0.92 -19.79
N MET A 40 5.59 0.39 -19.94
CA MET A 40 6.72 1.16 -20.42
C MET A 40 7.99 0.89 -19.60
N GLY A 41 9.11 0.68 -20.29
CA GLY A 41 10.41 0.38 -19.67
C GLY A 41 10.70 -1.11 -19.48
N GLU A 42 9.72 -2.00 -19.69
CA GLU A 42 9.94 -3.45 -19.65
C GLU A 42 10.61 -3.96 -20.92
N TYR A 43 10.96 -5.23 -20.93
CA TYR A 43 11.59 -5.89 -22.07
C TYR A 43 10.75 -7.09 -22.52
N LEU A 44 10.95 -7.48 -23.76
CA LEU A 44 10.25 -8.56 -24.43
C LEU A 44 11.19 -9.27 -25.39
N THR A 45 11.16 -10.59 -25.39
CA THR A 45 11.86 -11.41 -26.39
C THR A 45 10.85 -12.23 -27.16
N PHE A 46 10.76 -12.04 -28.45
CA PHE A 46 10.04 -12.92 -29.34
C PHE A 46 10.93 -14.10 -29.75
N LYS A 47 10.33 -15.28 -29.85
CA LYS A 47 10.98 -16.50 -30.35
C LYS A 47 10.21 -17.01 -31.54
N CYS A 48 10.88 -17.12 -32.68
CA CYS A 48 10.33 -17.55 -33.96
C CYS A 48 10.78 -18.99 -34.27
N ASP A 49 9.88 -19.95 -34.21
CA ASP A 49 10.16 -21.34 -34.46
C ASP A 49 9.52 -21.80 -35.80
N MET A 50 10.33 -22.15 -36.79
CA MET A 50 9.85 -22.63 -38.08
C MET A 50 9.30 -24.05 -38.08
N LYS A 51 9.50 -24.81 -36.99
CA LYS A 51 9.06 -26.21 -36.84
C LYS A 51 9.64 -27.18 -37.86
N GLU A 52 10.63 -26.75 -38.62
CA GLU A 52 11.33 -27.58 -39.61
C GLU A 52 12.74 -27.08 -39.86
N GLY A 53 13.67 -27.98 -40.21
CA GLY A 53 15.07 -27.66 -40.49
C GLY A 53 15.86 -27.23 -39.25
N ARG A 54 17.07 -26.79 -39.47
CA ARG A 54 17.91 -26.20 -38.42
C ARG A 54 17.64 -24.68 -38.34
N THR A 55 17.88 -24.09 -37.19
CA THR A 55 17.68 -22.64 -36.98
C THR A 55 18.57 -21.78 -37.90
N ASP A 56 19.76 -22.26 -38.21
CA ASP A 56 20.71 -21.60 -39.10
C ASP A 56 20.39 -21.73 -40.61
N ASP A 57 19.43 -22.56 -40.97
CA ASP A 57 18.94 -22.68 -42.36
C ASP A 57 18.02 -21.51 -42.78
N TRP A 58 17.64 -20.67 -41.84
CA TRP A 58 16.66 -19.60 -42.06
C TRP A 58 17.21 -18.21 -41.90
N LYS A 59 16.62 -17.27 -42.62
CA LYS A 59 16.69 -15.82 -42.37
C LYS A 59 15.34 -15.40 -41.80
N TYR A 60 15.34 -14.81 -40.62
CA TYR A 60 14.12 -14.45 -39.88
C TYR A 60 13.81 -12.97 -40.04
N THR A 61 12.54 -12.64 -40.15
CA THR A 61 12.02 -11.29 -40.19
C THR A 61 10.85 -11.20 -39.22
N LEU A 62 10.87 -10.27 -38.27
CA LEU A 62 9.75 -9.94 -37.41
C LEU A 62 9.02 -8.72 -38.02
N LYS A 63 7.70 -8.82 -38.15
CA LYS A 63 6.83 -7.75 -38.64
C LYS A 63 5.89 -7.34 -37.56
N MET A 64 5.62 -6.05 -37.42
CA MET A 64 4.62 -5.48 -36.56
C MET A 64 3.52 -4.88 -37.43
N SER A 65 2.28 -5.41 -37.38
CA SER A 65 1.13 -5.02 -38.20
C SER A 65 1.49 -4.96 -39.68
N ASP A 66 1.06 -3.98 -40.46
CA ASP A 66 1.37 -3.84 -41.87
C ASP A 66 2.62 -3.02 -42.15
N TRP A 67 3.41 -2.71 -41.14
CA TRP A 67 4.58 -1.84 -41.21
C TRP A 67 5.92 -2.59 -41.27
N THR A 68 6.88 -1.96 -41.83
CA THR A 68 8.23 -2.42 -42.25
C THR A 68 8.93 -3.40 -41.29
N PRO A 69 9.74 -4.33 -41.85
CA PRO A 69 10.37 -5.39 -41.09
C PRO A 69 11.32 -4.86 -40.00
N TYR A 70 11.20 -5.37 -38.80
CA TYR A 70 12.29 -5.39 -37.83
C TYR A 70 13.38 -6.28 -38.45
N SER A 71 14.39 -5.69 -39.04
CA SER A 71 15.57 -6.24 -39.72
C SER A 71 15.57 -7.75 -40.04
N ASP A 72 16.12 -8.06 -41.25
CA ASP A 72 16.49 -9.42 -41.61
C ASP A 72 17.65 -9.89 -40.71
N VAL A 73 17.36 -10.79 -39.77
CA VAL A 73 18.37 -11.33 -38.86
C VAL A 73 18.49 -12.84 -39.03
N THR A 74 19.67 -13.36 -38.74
CA THR A 74 19.96 -14.79 -38.77
C THR A 74 19.57 -15.49 -37.45
N GLN A 75 19.14 -14.73 -36.43
CA GLN A 75 18.74 -15.23 -35.13
C GLN A 75 17.23 -15.35 -35.05
N GLN A 76 16.77 -16.45 -34.44
CA GLN A 76 15.33 -16.70 -34.20
C GLN A 76 14.72 -15.86 -33.10
N ASP A 77 15.54 -15.23 -32.24
CA ASP A 77 15.15 -14.45 -31.08
C ASP A 77 15.27 -12.95 -31.37
N PHE A 78 14.16 -12.22 -31.15
CA PHE A 78 14.09 -10.77 -31.31
C PHE A 78 13.86 -10.11 -29.95
N LYS A 79 14.86 -9.38 -29.45
CA LYS A 79 14.77 -8.67 -28.18
C LYS A 79 14.36 -7.23 -28.39
N ILE A 80 13.35 -6.77 -27.67
CA ILE A 80 12.97 -5.38 -27.54
C ILE A 80 13.24 -4.97 -26.10
N ASN A 81 14.17 -4.05 -25.93
CA ASN A 81 14.49 -3.46 -24.64
C ASN A 81 13.77 -2.11 -24.51
N LEU A 82 13.38 -1.73 -23.29
CA LEU A 82 12.71 -0.47 -23.02
C LEU A 82 11.44 -0.26 -23.85
N LEU A 83 10.46 -1.14 -23.64
CA LEU A 83 9.16 -1.04 -24.29
C LEU A 83 8.53 0.34 -24.06
N ASP A 84 7.88 0.85 -25.09
CA ASP A 84 7.01 2.01 -25.06
C ASP A 84 5.67 1.72 -25.77
N LYS A 85 4.75 2.67 -25.81
CA LYS A 85 3.42 2.49 -26.40
C LYS A 85 3.44 2.18 -27.90
N SER A 86 4.49 2.63 -28.63
CA SER A 86 4.63 2.36 -30.06
C SER A 86 4.90 0.89 -30.36
N HIS A 87 5.37 0.14 -29.38
CA HIS A 87 5.55 -1.32 -29.48
C HIS A 87 4.26 -2.13 -29.29
N SER A 88 3.10 -1.48 -29.11
CA SER A 88 1.82 -2.18 -29.08
C SER A 88 1.36 -2.51 -30.48
N GLY A 89 0.97 -3.76 -30.72
CA GLY A 89 0.51 -4.20 -32.01
C GLY A 89 0.54 -5.70 -32.21
N ASP A 90 0.19 -6.15 -33.39
CA ASP A 90 0.21 -7.54 -33.79
C ASP A 90 1.54 -7.86 -34.47
N TYR A 91 2.21 -8.87 -33.94
CA TYR A 91 3.50 -9.33 -34.43
C TYR A 91 3.37 -10.67 -35.13
N GLN A 92 4.11 -10.83 -36.22
CA GLN A 92 4.25 -12.08 -36.96
C GLN A 92 5.70 -12.25 -37.39
N CYS A 93 6.27 -13.42 -37.22
CA CYS A 93 7.56 -13.73 -37.81
C CYS A 93 7.41 -14.51 -39.09
N CYS A 94 8.34 -14.27 -40.02
CA CYS A 94 8.49 -15.04 -41.22
C CYS A 94 9.96 -15.50 -41.38
N GLY A 95 10.17 -16.73 -41.85
CA GLY A 95 11.46 -17.26 -42.19
C GLY A 95 11.55 -17.42 -43.70
N LEU A 96 12.70 -17.03 -44.27
CA LEU A 96 13.09 -17.34 -45.62
C LEU A 96 14.21 -18.38 -45.57
N ARG A 97 14.01 -19.54 -46.19
CA ARG A 97 15.04 -20.61 -46.23
C ARG A 97 16.23 -20.21 -47.11
N LYS A 98 17.42 -20.32 -46.53
CA LYS A 98 18.66 -19.94 -47.25
C LYS A 98 18.82 -20.78 -48.52
N GLY A 99 19.19 -20.12 -49.60
CA GLY A 99 19.39 -20.78 -50.93
C GLY A 99 18.08 -21.19 -51.65
N SER A 100 16.91 -20.74 -51.15
CA SER A 100 15.63 -20.99 -51.80
C SER A 100 14.69 -19.77 -51.68
N TYR A 101 13.59 -19.79 -52.44
CA TYR A 101 12.53 -18.80 -52.33
C TYR A 101 11.42 -19.25 -51.36
N TYR A 102 11.65 -20.34 -50.60
CA TYR A 102 10.65 -20.88 -49.68
C TYR A 102 10.54 -20.00 -48.44
N LYS A 103 9.34 -19.44 -48.27
CA LYS A 103 8.98 -18.55 -47.16
C LYS A 103 7.87 -19.15 -46.35
N LYS A 104 8.00 -19.10 -45.02
CA LYS A 104 7.00 -19.57 -44.06
C LYS A 104 6.79 -18.53 -42.99
N CYS A 105 5.53 -18.27 -42.61
CA CYS A 105 5.18 -17.30 -41.56
C CYS A 105 4.43 -17.98 -40.42
N SER A 106 4.56 -17.41 -39.23
CA SER A 106 3.93 -17.90 -38.00
C SER A 106 2.48 -17.41 -37.83
N ASN A 107 1.85 -17.83 -36.76
CA ASN A 107 0.68 -17.17 -36.16
C ASN A 107 1.00 -15.71 -35.84
N ARG A 108 -0.04 -14.89 -35.64
CA ARG A 108 0.08 -13.53 -35.10
C ARG A 108 -0.04 -13.55 -33.57
N VAL A 109 0.71 -12.65 -32.92
CA VAL A 109 0.71 -12.45 -31.47
C VAL A 109 0.51 -10.98 -31.17
N SER A 110 -0.50 -10.65 -30.37
CA SER A 110 -0.81 -9.27 -29.98
C SER A 110 -0.06 -8.89 -28.70
N ILE A 111 0.68 -7.80 -28.76
CA ILE A 111 1.36 -7.19 -27.60
C ILE A 111 0.67 -5.88 -27.26
N ARG A 112 0.43 -5.67 -25.98
CA ARG A 112 -0.11 -4.43 -25.44
C ARG A 112 0.87 -3.85 -24.42
N VAL A 113 1.32 -2.61 -24.68
CA VAL A 113 2.16 -1.85 -23.76
C VAL A 113 1.33 -0.71 -23.18
N SER A 114 1.21 -0.69 -21.87
CA SER A 114 0.50 0.34 -21.10
C SER A 114 1.48 1.37 -20.52
N ASP A 115 0.93 2.45 -19.98
CA ASP A 115 1.70 3.43 -19.21
C ASP A 115 2.46 2.75 -18.07
N ARG A 116 3.38 3.52 -17.46
CA ARG A 116 4.16 3.02 -16.33
C ARG A 116 3.22 2.46 -15.25
N ALA A 117 3.54 1.28 -14.77
CA ALA A 117 2.75 0.65 -13.72
C ALA A 117 2.82 1.46 -12.43
N ARG A 118 1.69 1.60 -11.73
CA ARG A 118 1.62 2.17 -10.38
C ARG A 118 1.07 1.13 -9.42
N ALA A 119 1.67 1.04 -8.24
CA ALA A 119 1.18 0.18 -7.18
C ALA A 119 -0.05 0.80 -6.50
N THR A 120 -0.95 -0.06 -6.04
CA THR A 120 -2.10 0.30 -5.20
C THR A 120 -1.97 -0.43 -3.88
N LEU A 121 -2.06 0.32 -2.78
CA LEU A 121 -2.01 -0.18 -1.42
C LEU A 121 -3.38 -0.06 -0.77
N THR A 122 -3.88 -1.14 -0.19
CA THR A 122 -5.16 -1.18 0.54
C THR A 122 -4.98 -1.82 1.91
N ALA A 123 -5.81 -1.37 2.86
CA ALA A 123 -5.97 -1.93 4.18
C ALA A 123 -7.47 -2.06 4.47
N ALA A 124 -7.89 -3.08 5.22
CA ALA A 124 -9.28 -3.24 5.62
C ALA A 124 -9.67 -2.20 6.69
N THR A 125 -8.73 -1.86 7.56
CA THR A 125 -8.88 -0.80 8.56
C THR A 125 -7.60 0.01 8.69
N THR A 126 -7.75 1.27 9.08
CA THR A 126 -6.61 2.16 9.39
C THR A 126 -6.34 2.29 10.88
N THR A 127 -7.20 1.69 11.73
CA THR A 127 -7.07 1.70 13.18
C THR A 127 -7.06 0.28 13.72
N VAL A 128 -5.99 -0.10 14.39
CA VAL A 128 -5.71 -1.45 14.87
C VAL A 128 -5.55 -1.41 16.39
N SER A 129 -6.10 -2.37 17.12
CA SER A 129 -5.86 -2.48 18.57
C SER A 129 -4.44 -3.00 18.83
N VAL A 130 -3.83 -2.56 19.92
CA VAL A 130 -2.53 -3.09 20.35
C VAL A 130 -2.61 -4.61 20.52
N GLY A 131 -1.63 -5.32 19.97
CA GLY A 131 -1.60 -6.80 19.94
C GLY A 131 -2.27 -7.42 18.71
N ASP A 132 -3.16 -6.71 18.04
CA ASP A 132 -3.75 -7.15 16.77
C ASP A 132 -2.82 -6.84 15.59
N ARG A 133 -3.17 -7.40 14.43
CA ARG A 133 -2.44 -7.19 13.17
C ARG A 133 -3.38 -6.82 12.05
N GLU A 134 -2.98 -5.86 11.25
CA GLU A 134 -3.67 -5.50 10.01
C GLU A 134 -2.95 -6.12 8.81
N THR A 135 -3.73 -6.53 7.82
CA THR A 135 -3.18 -7.02 6.55
C THR A 135 -3.20 -5.90 5.51
N LEU A 136 -2.01 -5.51 5.08
CA LEU A 136 -1.83 -4.59 3.97
C LEU A 136 -1.71 -5.38 2.68
N ILE A 137 -2.42 -4.96 1.64
CA ILE A 137 -2.43 -5.61 0.33
C ILE A 137 -1.91 -4.63 -0.71
N CYS A 138 -0.83 -5.03 -1.39
CA CYS A 138 -0.24 -4.32 -2.51
C CYS A 138 -0.56 -5.03 -3.81
N SER A 139 -0.97 -4.29 -4.83
CA SER A 139 -1.22 -4.81 -6.17
C SER A 139 -0.72 -3.87 -7.24
N VAL A 140 -0.34 -4.42 -8.39
CA VAL A 140 0.05 -3.66 -9.59
C VAL A 140 -0.74 -4.17 -10.77
N GLY A 141 -1.81 -3.45 -11.12
CA GLY A 141 -2.69 -3.83 -12.23
C GLY A 141 -3.23 -5.27 -12.11
N LYS A 142 -3.67 -5.83 -13.23
CA LYS A 142 -4.20 -7.21 -13.30
C LYS A 142 -3.17 -8.21 -13.86
N SER A 143 -1.94 -7.78 -14.14
CA SER A 143 -0.91 -8.61 -14.75
C SER A 143 -0.13 -9.40 -13.69
N ALA A 144 0.21 -10.65 -14.00
CA ALA A 144 0.97 -11.53 -13.09
C ALA A 144 2.48 -11.22 -13.08
N GLY A 145 3.19 -11.92 -12.21
CA GLY A 145 4.66 -11.90 -12.15
C GLY A 145 5.28 -10.83 -11.25
N TRP A 146 4.46 -10.04 -10.54
CA TRP A 146 4.94 -9.02 -9.64
C TRP A 146 5.47 -9.62 -8.33
N LYS A 147 6.62 -9.11 -7.89
CA LYS A 147 7.17 -9.18 -6.55
C LYS A 147 7.06 -7.80 -5.94
N TYR A 148 7.06 -7.69 -4.62
CA TYR A 148 6.73 -6.45 -3.94
C TYR A 148 7.82 -6.05 -2.96
N GLU A 149 8.01 -4.73 -2.83
CA GLU A 149 8.80 -4.09 -1.79
C GLU A 149 7.90 -3.21 -0.95
N TRP A 150 8.13 -3.22 0.34
CA TRP A 150 7.34 -2.54 1.34
C TRP A 150 8.15 -1.49 2.06
N PHE A 151 7.52 -0.37 2.34
CA PHE A 151 8.15 0.77 2.98
C PHE A 151 7.29 1.23 4.15
N ARG A 152 7.96 1.64 5.24
CA ARG A 152 7.34 2.27 6.40
C ARG A 152 8.14 3.49 6.80
N ARG A 153 7.45 4.54 7.19
CA ARG A 153 8.05 5.68 7.87
C ARG A 153 7.20 6.09 9.07
N THR A 154 7.84 6.70 10.06
CA THR A 154 7.19 7.45 11.12
C THR A 154 7.33 8.94 10.80
N SER A 155 6.63 9.81 11.55
CA SER A 155 6.70 11.27 11.33
C SER A 155 8.11 11.86 11.48
N HIS A 156 9.02 11.13 12.11
CA HIS A 156 10.38 11.60 12.46
C HIS A 156 11.49 10.83 11.76
N THR A 157 11.17 9.81 10.97
CA THR A 157 12.18 8.96 10.31
C THR A 157 12.09 9.06 8.80
N SER A 158 13.21 8.76 8.14
CA SER A 158 13.22 8.43 6.71
C SER A 158 12.35 7.20 6.45
N GLU A 159 12.00 6.99 5.19
CA GLU A 159 11.29 5.80 4.76
C GLU A 159 12.23 4.58 4.79
N ASP A 160 11.90 3.60 5.62
CA ASP A 160 12.67 2.37 5.77
C ASP A 160 12.01 1.24 4.99
N THR A 161 12.84 0.35 4.42
CA THR A 161 12.35 -0.85 3.74
C THR A 161 12.01 -1.93 4.75
N ILE A 162 10.83 -2.54 4.62
CA ILE A 162 10.39 -3.67 5.43
C ILE A 162 10.78 -4.96 4.71
N ASN A 163 11.60 -5.78 5.36
CA ASN A 163 12.00 -7.09 4.84
C ASN A 163 11.01 -8.17 5.28
N ASP A 164 9.79 -8.14 4.76
CA ASP A 164 8.73 -9.11 5.08
C ASP A 164 8.39 -10.03 3.89
N GLY A 165 9.37 -10.28 3.04
CA GLY A 165 9.24 -11.10 1.85
C GLY A 165 8.77 -10.31 0.62
N LEU A 166 8.63 -11.03 -0.51
CA LEU A 166 8.31 -10.46 -1.82
C LEU A 166 6.82 -10.60 -2.17
N ASN A 167 5.99 -10.91 -1.19
CA ASN A 167 4.56 -11.16 -1.37
C ASN A 167 3.76 -9.86 -1.49
N GLY A 168 2.60 -9.95 -2.16
CA GLY A 168 1.67 -8.83 -2.30
C GLY A 168 0.88 -8.49 -1.03
N ASN A 169 1.13 -9.16 0.09
CA ASN A 169 0.49 -8.86 1.37
C ASN A 169 1.49 -9.02 2.52
N ILE A 170 1.37 -8.13 3.50
CA ILE A 170 2.10 -8.19 4.76
C ILE A 170 1.15 -8.01 5.94
N ARG A 171 1.54 -8.50 7.11
CA ARG A 171 0.81 -8.27 8.35
C ARG A 171 1.58 -7.33 9.26
N VAL A 172 0.98 -6.20 9.57
CA VAL A 172 1.61 -5.16 10.38
C VAL A 172 0.93 -5.02 11.74
N SER A 173 1.72 -4.81 12.79
CA SER A 173 1.28 -4.55 14.16
C SER A 173 1.77 -3.20 14.69
N GLN A 174 2.49 -2.46 13.86
CA GLN A 174 3.06 -1.16 14.21
C GLN A 174 2.35 -0.05 13.46
N GLY A 175 2.12 1.07 14.12
CA GLY A 175 1.62 2.27 13.51
C GLY A 175 2.66 2.92 12.59
N GLY A 176 2.23 3.73 11.65
CA GLY A 176 3.11 4.41 10.71
C GLY A 176 2.46 4.67 9.37
N ILE A 177 3.21 5.26 8.47
CA ILE A 177 2.83 5.51 7.10
C ILE A 177 3.48 4.45 6.23
N TYR A 178 2.65 3.70 5.52
CA TYR A 178 3.06 2.57 4.68
C TYR A 178 2.90 2.90 3.21
N ARG A 179 3.82 2.39 2.40
CA ARG A 179 3.78 2.39 0.93
C ARG A 179 4.31 1.07 0.41
N CYS A 180 4.00 0.76 -0.82
CA CYS A 180 4.56 -0.38 -1.53
C CYS A 180 4.90 -0.04 -2.97
N ARG A 181 5.72 -0.85 -3.60
CA ARG A 181 5.90 -0.89 -5.05
C ARG A 181 6.08 -2.32 -5.52
N GLY A 182 5.69 -2.59 -6.76
CA GLY A 182 5.97 -3.85 -7.42
C GLY A 182 7.24 -3.77 -8.26
N PHE A 183 7.87 -4.93 -8.46
CA PHE A 183 8.93 -5.10 -9.45
C PHE A 183 8.83 -6.47 -10.10
N ARG A 184 9.29 -6.58 -11.34
CA ARG A 184 9.34 -7.85 -12.06
C ARG A 184 10.38 -7.81 -13.18
N GLY A 185 10.75 -8.99 -13.69
CA GLY A 185 11.68 -9.15 -14.80
C GLY A 185 13.15 -9.22 -14.38
N GLU A 186 14.01 -9.47 -15.36
CA GLU A 186 15.48 -9.45 -15.22
C GLU A 186 16.09 -8.79 -16.47
N PRO A 187 16.61 -7.57 -16.36
CA PRO A 187 16.75 -6.74 -15.16
C PRO A 187 15.39 -6.32 -14.58
N ALA A 188 15.34 -6.08 -13.26
CA ALA A 188 14.11 -5.71 -12.58
C ALA A 188 13.57 -4.34 -13.03
N VAL A 189 12.30 -4.30 -13.38
CA VAL A 189 11.57 -3.07 -13.70
C VAL A 189 10.56 -2.78 -12.59
N TYR A 190 10.59 -1.56 -12.07
CA TYR A 190 9.82 -1.14 -10.90
C TYR A 190 8.58 -0.34 -11.30
N SER A 191 7.48 -0.57 -10.60
CA SER A 191 6.31 0.31 -10.65
C SER A 191 6.59 1.62 -9.89
N ASP A 192 5.75 2.62 -10.11
CA ASP A 192 5.67 3.74 -9.20
C ASP A 192 5.15 3.27 -7.84
N LYS A 193 5.57 3.94 -6.76
CA LYS A 193 5.08 3.66 -5.41
C LYS A 193 3.59 3.95 -5.31
N SER A 194 2.92 3.23 -4.42
CA SER A 194 1.52 3.48 -4.05
C SER A 194 1.34 4.84 -3.38
N ASP A 195 0.10 5.26 -3.24
CA ASP A 195 -0.28 6.28 -2.27
C ASP A 195 0.00 5.80 -0.85
N GLU A 196 0.03 6.71 0.09
CA GLU A 196 0.30 6.46 1.49
C GLU A 196 -0.93 5.91 2.21
N VAL A 197 -0.72 4.89 3.04
CA VAL A 197 -1.72 4.38 3.98
C VAL A 197 -1.18 4.54 5.39
N THR A 198 -1.91 5.29 6.23
CA THR A 198 -1.53 5.49 7.63
C THR A 198 -2.24 4.48 8.51
N ILE A 199 -1.47 3.70 9.25
CA ILE A 199 -1.97 2.77 10.27
C ILE A 199 -1.77 3.39 11.64
N GLN A 200 -2.85 3.43 12.42
CA GLN A 200 -2.85 3.90 13.81
C GLN A 200 -3.09 2.73 14.75
N ILE A 201 -2.31 2.67 15.84
CA ILE A 201 -2.49 1.67 16.88
C ILE A 201 -3.25 2.30 18.03
N THR A 202 -4.35 1.65 18.44
CA THR A 202 -5.14 2.06 19.60
C THR A 202 -4.83 1.16 20.76
N PHE A 203 -4.33 1.75 21.84
CA PHE A 203 -4.15 1.04 23.10
C PHE A 203 -5.51 0.78 23.75
N SER A 204 -5.72 -0.43 24.21
CA SER A 204 -6.90 -0.81 25.01
C SER A 204 -6.81 -0.33 26.44
N ASN A 205 -5.66 0.24 26.86
CA ASN A 205 -5.42 0.74 28.18
C ASN A 205 -6.46 1.79 28.57
N LYS A 206 -7.01 1.61 29.74
CA LYS A 206 -7.98 2.54 30.30
C LYS A 206 -7.26 3.79 30.78
N VAL A 207 -7.69 4.93 30.30
CA VAL A 207 -7.18 6.23 30.73
C VAL A 207 -8.23 6.91 31.59
N SER A 208 -7.82 7.48 32.70
CA SER A 208 -8.67 8.24 33.59
C SER A 208 -8.07 9.57 33.97
N VAL A 209 -8.94 10.55 34.21
CA VAL A 209 -8.56 11.84 34.77
C VAL A 209 -8.97 11.85 36.23
N THR A 210 -8.03 12.19 37.10
CA THR A 210 -8.29 12.42 38.55
C THR A 210 -7.90 13.87 38.88
N GLN A 211 -8.45 14.39 39.97
CA GLN A 211 -8.11 15.72 40.48
C GLN A 211 -7.51 15.64 41.89
N LYS A 212 -6.57 16.51 42.18
CA LYS A 212 -5.99 16.71 43.51
C LYS A 212 -5.96 18.20 43.86
N PRO A 213 -6.45 18.62 45.02
CA PRO A 213 -7.22 17.82 45.99
C PRO A 213 -8.56 17.34 45.44
N SER A 214 -9.10 16.25 45.98
CA SER A 214 -10.39 15.67 45.56
C SER A 214 -11.58 16.40 46.20
N TRP A 215 -11.60 17.72 46.03
CA TRP A 215 -12.67 18.55 46.56
C TRP A 215 -13.95 18.42 45.73
N SER A 216 -15.08 18.35 46.41
CA SER A 216 -16.39 18.33 45.75
C SER A 216 -16.80 19.73 45.24
N GLN A 217 -16.23 20.78 45.79
CA GLN A 217 -16.44 22.18 45.42
C GLN A 217 -15.10 22.87 45.27
N ILE A 218 -14.94 23.53 44.15
CA ILE A 218 -13.73 24.28 43.81
C ILE A 218 -14.10 25.74 43.61
N PHE A 219 -13.35 26.64 44.23
CA PHE A 219 -13.58 28.06 44.10
C PHE A 219 -12.67 28.68 43.08
N ARG A 220 -13.15 29.73 42.44
CA ARG A 220 -12.37 30.46 41.47
C ARG A 220 -11.07 31.00 42.06
N GLY A 221 -9.95 30.66 41.45
CA GLY A 221 -8.61 31.05 41.87
C GLY A 221 -7.87 29.96 42.64
N GLU A 222 -8.53 28.86 43.03
CA GLU A 222 -7.86 27.73 43.66
C GLU A 222 -6.95 26.98 42.68
N ARG A 223 -5.85 26.45 43.17
CA ARG A 223 -4.94 25.60 42.40
C ARG A 223 -5.37 24.14 42.53
N ILE A 224 -5.59 23.48 41.41
CA ILE A 224 -5.89 22.07 41.33
C ILE A 224 -4.96 21.39 40.36
N THR A 225 -4.62 20.15 40.60
CA THR A 225 -3.84 19.33 39.72
C THR A 225 -4.73 18.25 39.12
N LEU A 226 -4.79 18.21 37.79
CA LEU A 226 -5.41 17.15 37.04
C LEU A 226 -4.34 16.12 36.68
N THR A 227 -4.57 14.85 36.98
CA THR A 227 -3.64 13.76 36.68
C THR A 227 -4.26 12.85 35.63
N CYS A 228 -3.53 12.61 34.54
CA CYS A 228 -3.89 11.66 33.49
C CYS A 228 -3.23 10.30 33.78
N GLU A 229 -4.02 9.31 34.20
CA GLU A 229 -3.53 7.99 34.58
C GLU A 229 -3.81 6.97 33.48
N VAL A 230 -2.76 6.23 33.07
CA VAL A 230 -2.84 5.14 32.09
C VAL A 230 -2.70 3.82 32.84
N GLN A 231 -3.76 3.02 32.88
CA GLN A 231 -3.72 1.70 33.54
C GLN A 231 -2.95 0.71 32.64
N GLY A 232 -1.98 -0.03 33.22
CA GLY A 232 -1.17 -1.01 32.50
C GLY A 232 -0.13 -0.39 31.55
N GLY A 233 0.20 0.89 31.72
CA GLY A 233 1.23 1.62 30.93
C GLY A 233 2.61 1.62 31.58
N GLU A 234 2.93 0.64 32.41
CA GLU A 234 4.20 0.54 33.15
C GLU A 234 5.36 0.35 32.15
N GLY A 235 6.43 1.10 32.35
CA GLY A 235 7.64 1.03 31.51
C GLY A 235 7.55 1.77 30.17
N VAL A 236 6.43 2.38 29.84
CA VAL A 236 6.25 3.20 28.63
C VAL A 236 6.38 4.69 28.99
N GLN A 237 7.17 5.41 28.21
CA GLN A 237 7.21 6.87 28.30
C GLN A 237 6.04 7.45 27.53
N TRP A 238 5.19 8.21 28.22
CA TRP A 238 3.96 8.76 27.67
C TRP A 238 4.05 10.26 27.43
N GLU A 239 3.46 10.71 26.32
CA GLU A 239 3.05 12.08 26.08
C GLU A 239 1.52 12.16 26.28
N TYR A 240 1.06 13.22 26.91
CA TYR A 240 -0.35 13.41 27.28
C TYR A 240 -0.95 14.56 26.46
N GLU A 241 -2.15 14.33 25.94
CA GLU A 241 -2.93 15.35 25.25
C GLU A 241 -4.19 15.63 26.08
N TRP A 242 -4.36 16.87 26.46
CA TRP A 242 -5.49 17.33 27.25
C TRP A 242 -6.52 18.04 26.39
N ARG A 243 -7.78 17.85 26.68
CA ARG A 243 -8.90 18.60 26.12
C ARG A 243 -9.57 19.39 27.21
N THR A 244 -9.73 20.71 26.96
CA THR A 244 -10.37 21.68 27.86
C THR A 244 -11.86 21.84 27.53
N PRO A 245 -12.65 22.46 28.43
CA PRO A 245 -14.06 22.75 28.15
C PRO A 245 -14.31 23.62 26.93
N GLN A 246 -13.32 24.41 26.53
CA GLN A 246 -13.36 25.25 25.32
C GLN A 246 -12.99 24.51 24.03
N SER A 247 -12.92 23.18 24.08
CA SER A 247 -12.52 22.31 22.96
C SER A 247 -11.09 22.56 22.45
N GLN A 248 -10.27 23.27 23.22
CA GLN A 248 -8.85 23.43 22.94
C GLN A 248 -8.11 22.18 23.38
N THR A 249 -7.10 21.78 22.62
CA THR A 249 -6.20 20.67 22.93
C THR A 249 -4.76 21.15 23.02
N PHE A 250 -4.00 20.59 23.96
CA PHE A 250 -2.57 20.82 24.05
C PHE A 250 -1.86 19.57 24.55
N ARG A 251 -0.55 19.48 24.34
CA ARG A 251 0.27 18.32 24.66
C ARG A 251 1.31 18.65 25.69
N THR A 252 1.63 17.68 26.54
CA THR A 252 2.65 17.77 27.58
C THR A 252 3.27 16.40 27.87
N ASN A 253 4.52 16.36 28.28
CA ASN A 253 5.20 15.15 28.72
C ASN A 253 4.93 14.81 30.20
N GLN A 254 4.21 15.67 30.91
CA GLN A 254 3.87 15.46 32.32
C GLN A 254 2.43 14.94 32.45
N LYS A 255 2.27 13.86 33.23
CA LYS A 255 0.94 13.33 33.55
C LYS A 255 0.08 14.27 34.37
N ASP A 256 0.75 15.14 35.14
CA ASP A 256 0.12 16.09 36.05
C ASP A 256 0.07 17.47 35.39
N TRP A 257 -1.12 18.05 35.37
CA TRP A 257 -1.37 19.39 34.88
C TRP A 257 -2.00 20.24 35.96
N THR A 258 -1.26 21.20 36.50
CA THR A 258 -1.74 22.11 37.51
C THR A 258 -2.35 23.36 36.86
N ILE A 259 -3.61 23.62 37.19
CA ILE A 259 -4.38 24.77 36.71
C ILE A 259 -4.88 25.64 37.87
N THR A 260 -5.12 26.91 37.57
CA THR A 260 -5.88 27.80 38.43
C THR A 260 -7.36 27.70 37.99
N ALA A 261 -8.23 27.27 38.89
CA ALA A 261 -9.63 27.05 38.62
C ALA A 261 -10.29 28.36 38.17
N SER A 262 -10.75 28.42 36.94
CA SER A 262 -11.40 29.61 36.33
C SER A 262 -12.66 29.26 35.55
N ILE A 263 -12.72 28.06 34.96
CA ILE A 263 -13.74 27.62 34.03
C ILE A 263 -14.29 26.27 34.46
N SER A 264 -15.62 26.24 34.62
CA SER A 264 -16.36 24.97 34.84
C SER A 264 -16.50 24.25 33.50
N GLY A 265 -16.52 22.92 33.55
CA GLY A 265 -16.79 22.09 32.38
C GLY A 265 -16.02 20.78 32.37
N ASP A 266 -15.96 20.16 31.22
CA ASP A 266 -15.47 18.81 31.05
C ASP A 266 -14.00 18.83 30.59
N TYR A 267 -13.16 18.10 31.33
CA TYR A 267 -11.74 17.90 31.05
C TYR A 267 -11.50 16.43 30.73
N SER A 268 -10.78 16.15 29.66
CA SER A 268 -10.39 14.78 29.31
C SER A 268 -8.95 14.73 28.80
N CYS A 269 -8.35 13.55 28.92
CA CYS A 269 -7.01 13.32 28.40
C CYS A 269 -6.94 12.05 27.57
N LYS A 270 -5.95 11.97 26.73
CA LYS A 270 -5.47 10.74 26.08
C LYS A 270 -3.95 10.72 26.14
N SER A 271 -3.36 9.55 26.00
CA SER A 271 -1.92 9.34 26.08
C SER A 271 -1.42 8.62 24.87
N ARG A 272 -0.19 8.90 24.47
CA ARG A 272 0.53 8.19 23.41
C ARG A 272 1.96 7.92 23.85
N PRO A 273 2.60 6.84 23.37
CA PRO A 273 4.05 6.66 23.56
C PRO A 273 4.84 7.79 22.91
N THR A 274 5.90 8.24 23.56
CA THR A 274 6.75 9.34 23.03
C THR A 274 7.50 8.95 21.77
N ASP A 275 7.78 7.68 21.60
CA ASP A 275 8.53 7.09 20.47
C ASP A 275 7.63 6.68 19.29
N ASP A 276 6.30 6.70 19.45
CA ASP A 276 5.36 6.31 18.41
C ASP A 276 4.20 7.30 18.24
N SER A 277 4.33 8.15 17.23
CA SER A 277 3.32 9.16 16.88
C SER A 277 2.02 8.58 16.34
N TYR A 278 2.00 7.30 15.94
CA TYR A 278 0.85 6.62 15.33
C TYR A 278 0.13 5.69 16.31
N SER A 279 0.55 5.68 17.56
CA SER A 279 -0.11 4.92 18.63
C SER A 279 -0.68 5.86 19.68
N ALA A 280 -1.90 5.62 20.13
CA ALA A 280 -2.53 6.40 21.18
C ALA A 280 -3.60 5.58 21.92
N THR A 281 -3.89 5.97 23.15
CA THR A 281 -5.08 5.49 23.89
C THR A 281 -6.34 6.14 23.34
N LYS A 282 -7.50 5.63 23.70
CA LYS A 282 -8.76 6.37 23.57
C LYS A 282 -8.78 7.54 24.56
N TRP A 283 -9.63 8.54 24.30
CA TRP A 283 -9.90 9.59 25.27
C TRP A 283 -10.47 9.00 26.56
N SER A 284 -10.05 9.55 27.71
CA SER A 284 -10.66 9.25 29.00
C SER A 284 -12.13 9.64 29.03
N LYS A 285 -12.86 9.10 30.01
CA LYS A 285 -14.11 9.74 30.39
C LYS A 285 -13.81 11.16 30.87
N ALA A 286 -14.73 12.08 30.58
CA ALA A 286 -14.59 13.46 31.03
C ALA A 286 -14.69 13.57 32.53
N LEU A 287 -13.81 14.33 33.16
CA LEU A 287 -13.91 14.82 34.50
C LEU A 287 -14.59 16.18 34.45
N ARG A 288 -15.74 16.31 35.08
CA ARG A 288 -16.47 17.58 35.17
C ARG A 288 -16.03 18.36 36.39
N LEU A 289 -15.46 19.54 36.17
CA LEU A 289 -15.15 20.50 37.21
C LEU A 289 -16.28 21.49 37.36
N SER A 290 -16.68 21.74 38.62
CA SER A 290 -17.64 22.77 38.96
C SER A 290 -16.91 23.87 39.75
N VAL A 291 -16.65 24.99 39.08
CA VAL A 291 -15.93 26.13 39.68
C VAL A 291 -16.95 27.17 40.14
N LEU A 292 -16.97 27.38 41.43
CA LEU A 292 -17.87 28.34 42.08
C LEU A 292 -17.23 29.73 42.15
N GLY A 293 -18.05 30.76 42.32
CA GLY A 293 -17.56 32.11 42.56
C GLY A 293 -16.75 32.17 43.88
N LYS A 294 -15.98 33.22 44.01
CA LYS A 294 -15.15 33.42 45.22
C LYS A 294 -16.04 33.49 46.44
N LEU A 295 -15.78 32.65 47.48
CA LEU A 295 -16.45 32.77 48.74
C LEU A 295 -16.04 34.08 49.43
N ILE A 296 -17.00 34.96 49.59
CA ILE A 296 -16.84 36.17 50.41
C ILE A 296 -17.57 35.88 51.73
N PHE A 297 -16.79 35.62 52.76
CA PHE A 297 -17.38 35.54 54.12
C PHE A 297 -17.48 36.96 54.66
N CYS A 298 -18.70 37.46 54.76
CA CYS A 298 -18.97 38.68 55.46
C CYS A 298 -19.43 38.33 56.88
N PHE A 299 -18.59 38.58 57.86
CA PHE A 299 -18.99 38.48 59.27
C PHE A 299 -19.68 39.75 59.69
N LEU A 300 -20.95 39.63 60.01
CA LEU A 300 -21.67 40.72 60.74
C LEU A 300 -21.15 40.70 62.19
N ASN A 301 -20.32 41.65 62.53
CA ASN A 301 -20.01 41.92 63.97
C ASN A 301 -21.19 42.58 64.63
N MET A 302 -21.97 41.79 65.37
CA MET A 302 -23.15 42.24 66.12
C MET A 302 -22.80 42.84 67.47
N PHE A 303 -21.58 43.18 67.78
CA PHE A 303 -21.20 43.90 68.99
C PHE A 303 -20.45 45.16 68.70
N LEU A 304 -21.04 46.28 69.12
CA LEU A 304 -20.55 47.67 69.11
C LEU A 304 -20.72 48.47 67.80
N GLN A 305 -21.84 49.13 67.73
CA GLN A 305 -22.13 50.45 67.12
C GLN A 305 -21.24 51.03 65.98
N THR A 306 -20.63 50.22 65.15
CA THR A 306 -20.09 50.62 63.86
C THR A 306 -20.44 49.58 62.83
N GLN A 307 -21.34 49.95 61.91
CA GLN A 307 -21.66 49.09 60.75
C GLN A 307 -20.46 49.07 59.80
N GLN A 308 -19.50 48.23 60.05
CA GLN A 308 -18.45 47.88 59.11
C GLN A 308 -18.54 46.38 58.81
N ASN A 309 -18.95 46.03 57.61
CA ASN A 309 -18.91 44.69 57.05
C ASN A 309 -17.41 44.36 56.78
N ILE A 310 -16.81 43.51 57.64
CA ILE A 310 -15.46 42.98 57.39
C ILE A 310 -15.63 41.72 56.52
N CYS A 311 -15.28 41.87 55.22
CA CYS A 311 -15.20 40.73 54.33
C CYS A 311 -13.78 40.15 54.37
N VAL A 312 -13.63 38.94 54.85
CA VAL A 312 -12.32 38.23 54.88
C VAL A 312 -12.25 37.29 53.68
N TYR A 313 -11.21 37.42 52.89
CA TYR A 313 -10.88 36.49 51.84
C TYR A 313 -10.13 35.31 52.46
N LYS A 314 -10.62 34.09 52.31
CA LYS A 314 -9.84 32.89 52.63
C LYS A 314 -8.89 32.61 51.44
N ASN A 315 -7.62 32.99 51.63
CA ASN A 315 -6.54 32.54 50.80
C ASN A 315 -5.84 31.38 51.54
N GLU A 316 -6.16 30.17 51.20
CA GLU A 316 -5.34 28.99 51.51
C GLU A 316 -5.18 28.14 50.23
#